data_5e641da5b5cd7ba422951a8537d94ff4
#
_entry.id   5e641da5b5cd7ba422951a8537d94ff4
#
_cell.length_a   1.000
_cell.length_b   1.000
_cell.length_c   1.000
_cell.angle_alpha   90.00
_cell.angle_beta   90.00
_cell.angle_gamma   90.00
#
_symmetry.space_group_name_H-M   'P 1'
#
loop_
_entity.id
_entity.type
_entity.pdbx_description
1 polymer ?
#
loop_
_entity_poly.entity_id
_entity_poly.type
_entity_poly.pdbx_seq_one_letter_code
_entity_poly.pdbx_strand_id
1 'polypeptide(L)'
;MSPAGIRNRALQLAALYSPGGDTIRPMLHRRRGVKIGRRTWVGFDTLIEPSYPHRVEIGDRVALGIRVLILAHFAHLGRNRESASGELDDRVSVRIEDDVFIGPGAIIMPNVTIGHGAVVTSGSVVTRSVAPLTMVQGNPARPIARCGVPLGLDTPIKEFYAHLTPIASTSAT
;
A
#
# COMPACT_ATOMS: atom_id res chain seq x y z
N MET A 1 15.69 -0.46 -23.11
CA MET A 1 15.47 -0.83 -21.70
C MET A 1 16.79 -1.30 -21.10
N SER A 2 17.18 -0.83 -19.91
CA SER A 2 18.39 -1.32 -19.24
C SER A 2 18.21 -2.75 -18.72
N PRO A 3 19.30 -3.55 -18.55
CA PRO A 3 19.19 -4.90 -17.97
C PRO A 3 18.51 -4.91 -16.60
N ALA A 4 18.74 -3.88 -15.78
CA ALA A 4 18.07 -3.71 -14.48
C ALA A 4 16.57 -3.50 -14.63
N GLY A 5 16.13 -2.74 -15.64
CA GLY A 5 14.71 -2.54 -15.93
C GLY A 5 14.01 -3.81 -16.40
N ILE A 6 14.69 -4.63 -17.22
CA ILE A 6 14.16 -5.94 -17.66
C ILE A 6 13.98 -6.86 -16.44
N ARG A 7 15.01 -6.96 -15.59
CA ARG A 7 14.95 -7.77 -14.36
C ARG A 7 13.81 -7.32 -13.42
N ASN A 8 13.65 -6.01 -13.23
CA ASN A 8 12.58 -5.47 -12.42
C ASN A 8 11.19 -5.90 -12.93
N ARG A 9 10.95 -5.80 -14.24
CA ARG A 9 9.69 -6.22 -14.86
C ARG A 9 9.44 -7.72 -14.78
N ALA A 10 10.46 -8.54 -15.01
CA ALA A 10 10.35 -10.00 -14.88
C ALA A 10 9.98 -10.41 -13.45
N LEU A 11 10.63 -9.83 -12.44
CA LEU A 11 10.31 -10.06 -11.03
C LEU A 11 8.91 -9.58 -10.66
N GLN A 12 8.45 -8.45 -11.23
CA GLN A 12 7.09 -7.96 -11.05
C GLN A 12 6.06 -8.97 -11.58
N LEU A 13 6.25 -9.43 -12.82
CA LEU A 13 5.34 -10.41 -13.43
C LEU A 13 5.31 -11.72 -12.63
N ALA A 14 6.48 -12.21 -12.20
CA ALA A 14 6.55 -13.38 -11.35
C ALA A 14 5.80 -13.16 -10.02
N ALA A 15 5.92 -11.98 -9.39
CA ALA A 15 5.27 -11.68 -8.13
C ALA A 15 3.73 -11.64 -8.23
N LEU A 16 3.15 -11.31 -9.38
CA LEU A 16 1.69 -11.22 -9.55
C LEU A 16 1.00 -12.56 -9.24
N TYR A 17 1.59 -13.67 -9.71
CA TYR A 17 0.91 -14.99 -9.70
C TYR A 17 1.68 -16.08 -8.95
N SER A 18 2.88 -15.81 -8.43
CA SER A 18 3.62 -16.80 -7.63
C SER A 18 2.84 -17.22 -6.39
N PRO A 19 2.93 -18.49 -5.95
CA PRO A 19 2.36 -18.90 -4.67
C PRO A 19 3.10 -18.22 -3.51
N GLY A 20 2.59 -18.36 -2.28
CA GLY A 20 3.26 -17.86 -1.06
C GLY A 20 3.14 -16.34 -0.89
N GLY A 21 1.97 -15.90 -0.37
CA GLY A 21 1.69 -14.48 -0.12
C GLY A 21 2.55 -13.87 0.95
N ASP A 22 3.03 -14.64 1.87
CA ASP A 22 3.88 -14.26 3.01
C ASP A 22 5.37 -14.57 2.77
N THR A 23 5.70 -15.32 1.72
CA THR A 23 7.05 -15.82 1.46
C THR A 23 7.57 -15.37 0.09
N ILE A 24 7.10 -15.99 -1.00
CA ILE A 24 7.66 -15.81 -2.34
C ILE A 24 7.34 -14.42 -2.88
N ARG A 25 6.08 -13.97 -2.82
CA ARG A 25 5.70 -12.66 -3.36
C ARG A 25 6.42 -11.49 -2.68
N PRO A 26 6.47 -11.40 -1.33
CA PRO A 26 7.27 -10.38 -0.66
C PRO A 26 8.76 -10.46 -1.00
N MET A 27 9.32 -11.68 -1.13
CA MET A 27 10.72 -11.86 -1.51
C MET A 27 11.01 -11.31 -2.92
N LEU A 28 10.13 -11.57 -3.88
CA LEU A 28 10.26 -11.06 -5.25
C LEU A 28 10.20 -9.54 -5.28
N HIS A 29 9.30 -8.93 -4.52
CA HIS A 29 9.20 -7.47 -4.40
C HIS A 29 10.42 -6.86 -3.70
N ARG A 30 10.96 -7.50 -2.65
CA ARG A 30 12.23 -7.05 -2.02
C ARG A 30 13.38 -7.07 -3.02
N ARG A 31 13.48 -8.10 -3.87
CA ARG A 31 14.51 -8.18 -4.93
C ARG A 31 14.37 -7.10 -6.01
N ARG A 32 13.18 -6.52 -6.15
CA ARG A 32 12.94 -5.35 -7.01
C ARG A 32 13.38 -4.04 -6.36
N GLY A 33 13.57 -4.00 -5.04
CA GLY A 33 13.93 -2.82 -4.28
C GLY A 33 12.80 -2.24 -3.41
N VAL A 34 11.63 -2.88 -3.34
CA VAL A 34 10.60 -2.53 -2.36
C VAL A 34 11.09 -2.92 -0.97
N LYS A 35 11.01 -2.01 0.00
CA LYS A 35 11.25 -2.36 1.41
C LYS A 35 9.97 -2.98 1.98
N ILE A 36 10.03 -4.23 2.41
CA ILE A 36 8.89 -4.95 3.00
C ILE A 36 9.35 -5.60 4.30
N GLY A 37 8.61 -5.38 5.35
CA GLY A 37 8.83 -5.95 6.68
C GLY A 37 8.54 -7.46 6.77
N ARG A 38 8.59 -7.98 7.99
CA ARG A 38 8.38 -9.41 8.29
C ARG A 38 6.89 -9.72 8.43
N ARG A 39 6.50 -11.01 8.19
CA ARG A 39 5.12 -11.49 8.32
C ARG A 39 4.11 -10.68 7.50
N THR A 40 4.56 -10.03 6.43
CA THR A 40 3.70 -9.23 5.54
C THR A 40 3.16 -10.11 4.42
N TRP A 41 1.86 -10.09 4.26
CA TRP A 41 1.14 -10.81 3.22
C TRP A 41 0.92 -9.92 2.00
N VAL A 42 1.27 -10.43 0.82
CA VAL A 42 0.99 -9.78 -0.47
C VAL A 42 0.02 -10.65 -1.26
N GLY A 43 -1.17 -10.14 -1.56
CA GLY A 43 -2.22 -10.83 -2.33
C GLY A 43 -1.83 -11.11 -3.78
N PHE A 44 -2.58 -11.99 -4.45
CA PHE A 44 -2.44 -12.21 -5.89
C PHE A 44 -2.76 -10.93 -6.67
N ASP A 45 -2.13 -10.79 -7.85
CA ASP A 45 -2.38 -9.68 -8.78
C ASP A 45 -2.21 -8.29 -8.13
N THR A 46 -1.33 -8.22 -7.11
CA THR A 46 -0.99 -6.96 -6.44
C THR A 46 0.16 -6.30 -7.18
N LEU A 47 -0.08 -5.08 -7.68
CA LEU A 47 0.91 -4.29 -8.39
C LEU A 47 1.55 -3.26 -7.43
N ILE A 48 2.82 -3.44 -7.12
CA ILE A 48 3.59 -2.48 -6.32
C ILE A 48 4.55 -1.74 -7.23
N GLU A 49 4.37 -0.45 -7.38
CA GLU A 49 5.21 0.51 -8.10
C GLU A 49 6.14 -0.13 -9.17
N PRO A 50 5.74 -0.10 -10.46
CA PRO A 50 6.46 -0.85 -11.49
C PRO A 50 7.81 -0.23 -11.89
N SER A 51 8.01 1.09 -11.71
CA SER A 51 9.17 1.82 -12.22
C SER A 51 10.19 2.16 -11.14
N TYR A 52 9.74 2.57 -9.97
CA TYR A 52 10.56 3.07 -8.86
C TYR A 52 10.26 2.32 -7.55
N PRO A 53 10.47 0.99 -7.50
CA PRO A 53 10.06 0.16 -6.35
C PRO A 53 10.69 0.60 -5.02
N HIS A 54 11.87 1.22 -5.03
CA HIS A 54 12.55 1.75 -3.85
C HIS A 54 11.81 2.91 -3.17
N ARG A 55 10.80 3.51 -3.84
CA ARG A 55 9.96 4.57 -3.26
C ARG A 55 8.80 4.04 -2.42
N VAL A 56 8.69 2.72 -2.25
CA VAL A 56 7.65 2.09 -1.44
C VAL A 56 8.28 1.40 -0.24
N GLU A 57 7.80 1.74 0.94
CA GLU A 57 8.12 1.07 2.21
C GLU A 57 6.85 0.48 2.81
N ILE A 58 6.92 -0.78 3.19
CA ILE A 58 5.85 -1.56 3.81
C ILE A 58 6.40 -2.19 5.08
N GLY A 59 5.73 -1.97 6.18
CA GLY A 59 6.12 -2.43 7.51
C GLY A 59 5.93 -3.92 7.76
N ASP A 60 6.01 -4.30 9.02
CA ASP A 60 5.79 -5.65 9.52
C ASP A 60 4.28 -5.95 9.62
N ARG A 61 3.89 -7.22 9.47
CA ARG A 61 2.52 -7.72 9.67
C ARG A 61 1.44 -6.99 8.84
N VAL A 62 1.83 -6.42 7.71
CA VAL A 62 0.90 -5.77 6.77
C VAL A 62 0.19 -6.83 5.94
N ALA A 63 -1.11 -6.66 5.74
CA ALA A 63 -1.89 -7.49 4.82
C ALA A 63 -2.33 -6.67 3.60
N LEU A 64 -1.76 -6.97 2.44
CA LEU A 64 -2.22 -6.45 1.15
C LEU A 64 -3.17 -7.44 0.50
N GLY A 65 -4.41 -7.03 0.31
CA GLY A 65 -5.43 -7.83 -0.40
C GLY A 65 -5.06 -8.11 -1.86
N ILE A 66 -5.85 -8.95 -2.51
CA ILE A 66 -5.70 -9.21 -3.95
C ILE A 66 -5.98 -7.95 -4.76
N ARG A 67 -5.28 -7.78 -5.90
CA ARG A 67 -5.47 -6.64 -6.82
C ARG A 67 -5.26 -5.27 -6.19
N VAL A 68 -4.48 -5.17 -5.15
CA VAL A 68 -4.06 -3.87 -4.60
C VAL A 68 -3.10 -3.21 -5.59
N LEU A 69 -3.30 -1.91 -5.83
CA LEU A 69 -2.41 -1.11 -6.66
C LEU A 69 -1.71 -0.05 -5.79
N ILE A 70 -0.39 -0.06 -5.77
CA ILE A 70 0.43 0.94 -5.09
C ILE A 70 1.24 1.70 -6.13
N LEU A 71 0.99 3.01 -6.25
CA LEU A 71 1.69 3.92 -7.14
C LEU A 71 2.55 4.88 -6.30
N ALA A 72 3.82 5.01 -6.65
CA ALA A 72 4.76 5.89 -5.95
C ALA A 72 5.29 7.01 -6.84
N HIS A 73 4.71 7.20 -8.02
CA HIS A 73 4.99 8.32 -8.92
C HIS A 73 3.77 8.59 -9.81
N PHE A 74 3.69 9.80 -10.34
CA PHE A 74 2.77 10.12 -11.43
C PHE A 74 3.49 9.93 -12.76
N ALA A 75 2.97 9.05 -13.62
CA ALA A 75 3.47 8.94 -14.99
C ALA A 75 3.04 10.17 -15.77
N HIS A 76 3.99 10.99 -16.22
CA HIS A 76 3.74 11.99 -17.21
C HIS A 76 3.94 11.38 -18.60
N LEU A 77 2.92 11.42 -19.43
CA LEU A 77 3.03 11.20 -20.87
C LEU A 77 3.76 12.41 -21.48
N GLY A 78 5.07 12.39 -21.40
CA GLY A 78 5.91 13.48 -21.89
C GLY A 78 7.26 13.44 -21.19
N ARG A 79 8.30 13.93 -21.84
CA ARG A 79 9.64 14.04 -21.26
C ARG A 79 9.51 14.58 -19.85
N ASN A 80 10.16 13.87 -18.91
CA ASN A 80 10.32 14.34 -17.56
C ASN A 80 10.62 15.85 -17.61
N ARG A 81 9.64 16.67 -17.21
CA ARG A 81 10.00 17.98 -16.73
C ARG A 81 10.72 17.66 -15.42
N GLU A 82 12.01 17.65 -15.52
CA GLU A 82 12.89 17.77 -14.38
C GLU A 82 12.26 18.79 -13.44
N SER A 83 12.09 18.43 -12.17
CA SER A 83 11.92 19.47 -11.15
C SER A 83 13.00 20.51 -11.44
N ALA A 84 12.75 21.77 -11.17
CA ALA A 84 13.70 22.88 -11.45
C ALA A 84 15.13 22.64 -10.91
N SER A 85 15.37 21.57 -10.15
CA SER A 85 16.66 21.09 -9.63
C SER A 85 17.27 19.95 -10.45
N GLY A 86 16.61 19.38 -11.44
CA GLY A 86 17.14 18.27 -12.25
C GLY A 86 17.33 16.94 -11.52
N GLU A 87 17.02 16.85 -10.23
CA GLU A 87 17.13 15.63 -9.45
C GLU A 87 15.78 14.92 -9.36
N LEU A 88 15.76 13.63 -9.75
CA LEU A 88 14.68 12.74 -9.38
C LEU A 88 14.64 12.66 -7.85
N ASP A 89 13.52 13.05 -7.28
CA ASP A 89 13.28 12.91 -5.84
C ASP A 89 13.24 11.43 -5.47
N ASP A 90 14.33 10.89 -4.95
CA ASP A 90 14.49 9.49 -4.54
C ASP A 90 13.83 9.17 -3.20
N ARG A 91 13.08 10.13 -2.63
CA ARG A 91 12.40 9.90 -1.35
C ARG A 91 11.34 8.82 -1.44
N VAL A 92 11.12 8.16 -0.33
CA VAL A 92 9.97 7.25 -0.17
C VAL A 92 8.69 8.05 -0.38
N SER A 93 7.90 7.65 -1.36
CA SER A 93 6.65 8.31 -1.72
C SER A 93 5.45 7.64 -1.06
N VAL A 94 5.49 6.31 -0.87
CA VAL A 94 4.44 5.58 -0.18
C VAL A 94 5.03 4.83 1.01
N ARG A 95 4.49 5.10 2.19
CA ARG A 95 4.83 4.40 3.42
C ARG A 95 3.58 3.73 3.98
N ILE A 96 3.65 2.42 4.19
CA ILE A 96 2.62 1.65 4.87
C ILE A 96 3.26 1.14 6.16
N GLU A 97 2.75 1.61 7.30
CA GLU A 97 3.31 1.25 8.60
C GLU A 97 2.88 -0.16 9.03
N ASP A 98 3.32 -0.58 10.22
CA ASP A 98 3.04 -1.92 10.74
C ASP A 98 1.55 -2.16 10.97
N ASP A 99 1.14 -3.44 10.93
CA ASP A 99 -0.20 -3.91 11.25
C ASP A 99 -1.33 -3.32 10.39
N VAL A 100 -1.01 -2.75 9.24
CA VAL A 100 -1.99 -2.16 8.31
C VAL A 100 -2.68 -3.26 7.50
N PHE A 101 -3.99 -3.10 7.32
CA PHE A 101 -4.79 -3.90 6.40
C PHE A 101 -5.22 -3.07 5.19
N ILE A 102 -4.85 -3.54 3.99
CA ILE A 102 -5.30 -2.95 2.72
C ILE A 102 -6.23 -3.94 2.04
N GLY A 103 -7.51 -3.57 1.96
CA GLY A 103 -8.55 -4.40 1.35
C GLY A 103 -8.36 -4.63 -0.15
N PRO A 104 -8.91 -5.74 -0.69
CA PRO A 104 -8.85 -6.08 -2.11
C PRO A 104 -9.25 -4.94 -3.04
N GLY A 105 -8.50 -4.77 -4.13
CA GLY A 105 -8.80 -3.76 -5.15
C GLY A 105 -8.57 -2.31 -4.73
N ALA A 106 -8.00 -2.05 -3.55
CA ALA A 106 -7.66 -0.69 -3.13
C ALA A 106 -6.52 -0.11 -3.98
N ILE A 107 -6.56 1.20 -4.16
CA ILE A 107 -5.53 1.96 -4.88
C ILE A 107 -4.89 2.95 -3.91
N ILE A 108 -3.57 2.86 -3.77
CA ILE A 108 -2.78 3.78 -2.96
C ILE A 108 -2.03 4.72 -3.89
N MET A 109 -2.33 6.02 -3.78
CA MET A 109 -1.73 7.06 -4.60
C MET A 109 -0.37 7.51 -4.05
N PRO A 110 0.45 8.19 -4.86
CA PRO A 110 1.75 8.71 -4.41
C PRO A 110 1.64 9.72 -3.25
N ASN A 111 2.72 9.83 -2.49
CA ASN A 111 2.90 10.80 -1.40
C ASN A 111 1.92 10.62 -0.23
N VAL A 112 1.64 9.35 0.13
CA VAL A 112 0.81 9.03 1.29
C VAL A 112 1.54 8.15 2.29
N THR A 113 1.20 8.33 3.56
CA THR A 113 1.52 7.41 4.65
C THR A 113 0.24 6.78 5.16
N ILE A 114 0.21 5.45 5.24
CA ILE A 114 -0.86 4.70 5.90
C ILE A 114 -0.35 4.35 7.29
N GLY A 115 -0.92 4.99 8.30
CA GLY A 115 -0.46 4.89 9.69
C GLY A 115 -0.71 3.50 10.29
N HIS A 116 0.06 3.18 11.34
CA HIS A 116 0.00 1.92 12.08
C HIS A 116 -1.42 1.45 12.36
N GLY A 117 -1.70 0.18 12.11
CA GLY A 117 -3.00 -0.45 12.39
C GLY A 117 -4.19 0.15 11.63
N ALA A 118 -3.95 1.01 10.65
CA ALA A 118 -5.03 1.55 9.82
C ALA A 118 -5.63 0.47 8.89
N VAL A 119 -6.88 0.71 8.51
CA VAL A 119 -7.64 -0.19 7.62
C VAL A 119 -8.10 0.62 6.40
N VAL A 120 -7.69 0.16 5.22
CA VAL A 120 -8.23 0.64 3.95
C VAL A 120 -9.23 -0.39 3.46
N THR A 121 -10.50 -0.02 3.32
CA THR A 121 -11.53 -0.96 2.86
C THR A 121 -11.37 -1.29 1.37
N SER A 122 -11.94 -2.42 0.95
CA SER A 122 -11.88 -2.89 -0.44
C SER A 122 -12.35 -1.83 -1.44
N GLY A 123 -11.66 -1.74 -2.58
CA GLY A 123 -12.01 -0.81 -3.66
C GLY A 123 -11.78 0.68 -3.37
N SER A 124 -11.19 1.04 -2.25
CA SER A 124 -10.93 2.43 -1.89
C SER A 124 -9.77 3.04 -2.65
N VAL A 125 -9.82 4.34 -2.93
CA VAL A 125 -8.73 5.11 -3.54
C VAL A 125 -8.18 6.10 -2.52
N VAL A 126 -7.00 5.80 -2.00
CA VAL A 126 -6.33 6.61 -0.97
C VAL A 126 -5.49 7.69 -1.64
N THR A 127 -5.92 8.93 -1.52
CA THR A 127 -5.28 10.12 -2.09
C THR A 127 -4.60 11.03 -1.04
N ARG A 128 -4.73 10.71 0.24
CA ARG A 128 -4.16 11.44 1.38
C ARG A 128 -3.72 10.45 2.44
N SER A 129 -2.75 10.85 3.26
CA SER A 129 -2.28 10.03 4.38
C SER A 129 -3.42 9.67 5.32
N VAL A 130 -3.36 8.45 5.85
CA VAL A 130 -4.33 7.88 6.79
C VAL A 130 -3.72 7.86 8.18
N ALA A 131 -4.40 8.41 9.16
CA ALA A 131 -3.93 8.41 10.54
C ALA A 131 -3.88 6.97 11.10
N PRO A 132 -3.01 6.69 12.08
CA PRO A 132 -3.00 5.40 12.76
C PRO A 132 -4.38 4.99 13.27
N LEU A 133 -4.64 3.68 13.31
CA LEU A 133 -5.88 3.10 13.83
C LEU A 133 -7.14 3.76 13.25
N THR A 134 -7.11 4.08 11.98
CA THR A 134 -8.23 4.71 11.29
C THR A 134 -8.68 3.84 10.11
N MET A 135 -9.98 3.58 10.03
CA MET A 135 -10.59 2.92 8.87
C MET A 135 -11.05 3.98 7.87
N VAL A 136 -10.64 3.79 6.61
CA VAL A 136 -11.04 4.66 5.49
C VAL A 136 -11.76 3.89 4.41
N GLN A 137 -12.69 4.55 3.72
CA GLN A 137 -13.50 3.98 2.64
C GLN A 137 -13.79 4.98 1.54
N GLY A 138 -13.93 4.49 0.33
CA GLY A 138 -14.48 5.22 -0.83
C GLY A 138 -13.44 5.74 -1.81
N ASN A 139 -13.91 6.49 -2.81
CA ASN A 139 -13.11 7.15 -3.83
C ASN A 139 -13.54 8.62 -3.96
N PRO A 140 -12.73 9.57 -3.47
CA PRO A 140 -11.54 9.37 -2.66
C PRO A 140 -11.85 8.84 -1.26
N ALA A 141 -10.94 8.04 -0.68
CA ALA A 141 -11.12 7.45 0.64
C ALA A 141 -11.27 8.51 1.75
N ARG A 142 -12.22 8.28 2.65
CA ARG A 142 -12.49 9.13 3.82
C ARG A 142 -12.55 8.30 5.09
N PRO A 143 -12.16 8.86 6.24
CA PRO A 143 -12.32 8.19 7.52
C PRO A 143 -13.78 7.86 7.80
N ILE A 144 -14.04 6.60 8.18
CA ILE A 144 -15.40 6.11 8.55
C ILE A 144 -15.46 5.55 9.95
N ALA A 145 -14.34 5.12 10.52
CA ALA A 145 -14.29 4.60 11.88
C ALA A 145 -12.89 4.74 12.50
N ARG A 146 -12.83 4.65 13.85
CA ARG A 146 -11.63 4.43 14.62
C ARG A 146 -11.51 2.96 14.97
N CYS A 147 -10.31 2.41 14.79
CA CYS A 147 -9.99 1.04 15.16
C CYS A 147 -9.30 1.08 16.53
N GLY A 148 -9.92 0.52 17.57
CA GLY A 148 -9.27 0.48 18.90
C GLY A 148 -8.09 -0.49 18.95
N VAL A 149 -8.08 -1.46 18.01
CA VAL A 149 -6.99 -2.44 17.79
C VAL A 149 -6.77 -2.61 16.28
N PRO A 150 -5.56 -3.01 15.84
CA PRO A 150 -5.33 -3.30 14.43
C PRO A 150 -6.18 -4.47 13.91
N LEU A 151 -6.61 -4.43 12.64
CA LEU A 151 -7.11 -5.60 11.92
C LEU A 151 -5.91 -6.40 11.41
N GLY A 152 -5.17 -7.00 12.30
CA GLY A 152 -3.92 -7.69 11.98
C GLY A 152 -4.06 -9.21 12.00
N LEU A 153 -2.96 -9.88 11.65
CA LEU A 153 -2.87 -11.35 11.68
C LEU A 153 -3.07 -11.94 13.08
N ASP A 154 -2.80 -11.17 14.11
CA ASP A 154 -2.78 -11.62 15.51
C ASP A 154 -4.03 -11.17 16.29
N THR A 155 -4.91 -10.37 15.69
CA THR A 155 -6.13 -9.86 16.32
C THR A 155 -7.34 -10.71 15.90
N PRO A 156 -8.06 -11.35 16.84
CA PRO A 156 -9.30 -12.04 16.52
C PRO A 156 -10.33 -11.07 15.91
N ILE A 157 -11.01 -11.48 14.85
CA ILE A 157 -11.97 -10.62 14.14
C ILE A 157 -13.09 -10.08 15.05
N LYS A 158 -13.52 -10.86 16.04
CA LYS A 158 -14.52 -10.42 17.01
C LYS A 158 -14.01 -9.28 17.90
N GLU A 159 -12.75 -9.34 18.29
CA GLU A 159 -12.09 -8.30 19.08
C GLU A 159 -11.97 -7.01 18.27
N PHE A 160 -11.55 -7.11 17.02
CA PHE A 160 -11.49 -5.96 16.12
C PHE A 160 -12.86 -5.24 16.04
N TYR A 161 -13.93 -5.98 15.77
CA TYR A 161 -15.27 -5.37 15.67
C TYR A 161 -15.78 -4.81 16.99
N ALA A 162 -15.43 -5.40 18.12
CA ALA A 162 -15.81 -4.89 19.45
C ALA A 162 -15.18 -3.53 19.76
N HIS A 163 -14.02 -3.23 19.15
CA HIS A 163 -13.28 -1.98 19.34
C HIS A 163 -13.42 -0.98 18.18
N LEU A 164 -14.31 -1.26 17.22
CA LEU A 164 -14.54 -0.38 16.08
C LEU A 164 -15.57 0.68 16.46
N THR A 165 -15.15 1.95 16.41
CA THR A 165 -16.03 3.09 16.72
C THR A 165 -16.30 3.90 15.45
N PRO A 166 -17.54 3.95 14.94
CA PRO A 166 -17.89 4.76 13.77
C PRO A 166 -17.57 6.25 14.01
N ILE A 167 -17.10 6.92 12.96
CA ILE A 167 -16.97 8.37 12.94
C ILE A 167 -18.26 8.92 12.37
N ALA A 168 -18.94 9.83 13.10
CA ALA A 168 -20.14 10.49 12.59
C ALA A 168 -19.82 11.16 11.25
N SER A 169 -20.59 10.83 10.22
CA SER A 169 -20.51 11.55 8.95
C SER A 169 -21.00 12.98 9.21
N THR A 170 -20.10 13.95 9.11
CA THR A 170 -20.53 15.34 9.01
C THR A 170 -21.26 15.43 7.67
N SER A 171 -22.59 15.41 7.70
CA SER A 171 -23.43 15.70 6.55
C SER A 171 -23.05 17.10 6.06
N ALA A 172 -22.35 17.14 4.91
CA ALA A 172 -22.19 18.40 4.20
C ALA A 172 -23.58 18.85 3.75
N THR A 173 -24.08 19.88 4.36
CA THR A 173 -25.21 20.67 3.87
C THR A 173 -24.78 21.45 2.65
#